data_a896d52dc9940121283c76366c7d880f
#
_entry.id   a896d52dc9940121283c76366c7d880f
#
_cell.length_a   1.000
_cell.length_b   1.000
_cell.length_c   1.000
_cell.angle_alpha   90.00
_cell.angle_beta   90.00
_cell.angle_gamma   90.00
#
_symmetry.space_group_name_H-M   'P 1'
#
loop_
_entity.id
_entity.type
_entity.pdbx_description
1 polymer ?
#
loop_
_entity_poly.entity_id
_entity_poly.type
_entity_poly.pdbx_seq_one_letter_code
_entity_poly.pdbx_strand_id
1 'polypeptide(L)'
;KLESFVFEQAMEKGVTLKKCWEKQINQNKKENEQKRVAVIGGGPSGLTASAFLAKSGIKVTIYEKYSYLGGLLIYGIPEFRLPKQEVKKTINNILELGIEVKYNQELGKNLNLEDLKEEYDAILLGFGANVSCKMGVEGEKLQGVFGGNELLEYNRHPNYKGMDVAVIGGGNVAM
;
A
#
# COMPACT_ATOMS: atom_id res chain seq x y z
N LYS A 1 -0.80 12.82 -17.48
CA LYS A 1 0.23 13.90 -17.63
C LYS A 1 -0.23 15.21 -16.97
N LEU A 2 -1.47 15.70 -17.23
CA LEU A 2 -1.94 16.95 -16.62
C LEU A 2 -2.14 16.82 -15.12
N GLU A 3 -2.74 15.73 -14.63
CA GLU A 3 -2.95 15.46 -13.21
C GLU A 3 -1.61 15.37 -12.46
N SER A 4 -0.63 14.67 -13.02
CA SER A 4 0.72 14.58 -12.47
C SER A 4 1.38 15.95 -12.36
N PHE A 5 1.31 16.75 -13.41
CA PHE A 5 1.84 18.13 -13.41
C PHE A 5 1.17 19.01 -12.34
N VAL A 6 -0.16 18.98 -12.25
CA VAL A 6 -0.90 19.77 -11.23
C VAL A 6 -0.53 19.33 -9.82
N PHE A 7 -0.39 18.01 -9.58
CA PHE A 7 0.03 17.49 -8.29
C PHE A 7 1.45 17.94 -7.92
N GLU A 8 2.41 17.82 -8.83
CA GLU A 8 3.78 18.29 -8.63
C GLU A 8 3.85 19.78 -8.30
N GLN A 9 3.14 20.60 -9.06
CA GLN A 9 3.06 22.05 -8.83
C GLN A 9 2.41 22.39 -7.48
N ALA A 10 1.39 21.65 -7.07
CA ALA A 10 0.75 21.82 -5.76
C ALA A 10 1.73 21.50 -4.63
N MET A 11 2.46 20.39 -4.76
CA MET A 11 3.45 19.98 -3.76
C MET A 11 4.62 20.97 -3.65
N GLU A 12 5.13 21.49 -4.78
CA GLU A 12 6.17 22.53 -4.80
C GLU A 12 5.73 23.83 -4.11
N LYS A 13 4.46 24.17 -4.24
CA LYS A 13 3.86 25.33 -3.55
C LYS A 13 3.48 25.05 -2.08
N GLY A 14 3.84 23.88 -1.55
CA GLY A 14 3.53 23.49 -0.17
C GLY A 14 2.04 23.31 0.12
N VAL A 15 1.25 22.96 -0.90
CA VAL A 15 -0.15 22.56 -0.74
C VAL A 15 -0.17 21.11 -0.27
N THR A 16 -0.77 20.86 0.90
CA THR A 16 -0.89 19.53 1.48
C THR A 16 -2.36 19.13 1.67
N LEU A 17 -2.64 17.83 1.74
CA LEU A 17 -3.99 17.32 2.02
C LEU A 17 -4.50 17.88 3.36
N LYS A 18 -3.64 17.99 4.36
CA LYS A 18 -3.97 18.54 5.66
C LYS A 18 -4.48 19.98 5.55
N LYS A 19 -3.76 20.85 4.82
CA LYS A 19 -4.20 22.23 4.58
C LYS A 19 -5.52 22.29 3.81
N CYS A 20 -5.66 21.48 2.77
CA CYS A 20 -6.87 21.44 1.94
C CYS A 20 -8.12 20.98 2.73
N TRP A 21 -7.94 20.05 3.68
CA TRP A 21 -9.03 19.41 4.41
C TRP A 21 -9.19 19.88 5.85
N GLU A 22 -8.36 20.80 6.33
CA GLU A 22 -8.32 21.26 7.73
C GLU A 22 -9.69 21.66 8.27
N LYS A 23 -10.44 22.45 7.51
CA LYS A 23 -11.78 22.88 7.90
C LYS A 23 -12.74 21.68 8.06
N GLN A 24 -12.70 20.74 7.12
CA GLN A 24 -13.56 19.55 7.14
C GLN A 24 -13.16 18.61 8.28
N ILE A 25 -11.86 18.37 8.47
CA ILE A 25 -11.34 17.56 9.57
C ILE A 25 -11.80 18.12 10.91
N ASN A 26 -11.67 19.43 11.13
CA ASN A 26 -12.03 20.07 12.40
C ASN A 26 -13.54 20.03 12.66
N GLN A 27 -14.37 20.14 11.62
CA GLN A 27 -15.82 19.98 11.74
C GLN A 27 -16.20 18.54 12.10
N ASN A 28 -15.63 17.56 11.39
CA ASN A 28 -15.99 16.16 11.54
C ASN A 28 -15.42 15.54 12.84
N LYS A 29 -14.30 16.05 13.34
CA LYS A 29 -13.71 15.60 14.62
C LYS A 29 -14.69 15.67 15.78
N LYS A 30 -15.51 16.71 15.86
CA LYS A 30 -16.48 16.89 16.95
C LYS A 30 -17.45 15.70 17.08
N GLU A 31 -17.78 15.06 15.95
CA GLU A 31 -18.72 13.94 15.90
C GLU A 31 -18.05 12.58 15.97
N ASN A 32 -16.80 12.48 15.50
CA ASN A 32 -16.12 11.19 15.26
C ASN A 32 -14.84 10.99 16.08
N GLU A 33 -14.48 11.89 16.98
CA GLU A 33 -13.20 11.85 17.72
C GLU A 33 -12.96 10.56 18.53
N GLN A 34 -14.04 9.94 18.95
CA GLN A 34 -13.98 8.68 19.70
C GLN A 34 -13.83 7.46 18.80
N LYS A 35 -14.16 7.56 17.52
CA LYS A 35 -14.13 6.43 16.60
C LYS A 35 -12.70 6.09 16.16
N ARG A 36 -12.41 4.80 16.15
CA ARG A 36 -11.10 4.24 15.82
C ARG A 36 -11.23 3.16 14.74
N VAL A 37 -10.42 3.25 13.70
CA VAL A 37 -10.40 2.26 12.62
C VAL A 37 -8.99 1.70 12.43
N ALA A 38 -8.87 0.38 12.44
CA ALA A 38 -7.67 -0.32 12.03
C ALA A 38 -7.70 -0.57 10.51
N VAL A 39 -6.59 -0.27 9.83
CA VAL A 39 -6.41 -0.57 8.40
C VAL A 39 -5.29 -1.57 8.25
N ILE A 40 -5.59 -2.75 7.73
CA ILE A 40 -4.61 -3.82 7.54
C ILE A 40 -4.06 -3.75 6.12
N GLY A 41 -2.81 -3.32 6.02
CA GLY A 41 -2.09 -3.10 4.77
C GLY A 41 -1.98 -1.63 4.37
N GLY A 42 -0.75 -1.17 4.23
CA GLY A 42 -0.36 0.19 3.83
C GLY A 42 -0.11 0.35 2.33
N GLY A 43 -0.79 -0.44 1.50
CA GLY A 43 -0.80 -0.29 0.05
C GLY A 43 -1.73 0.83 -0.43
N PRO A 44 -1.94 0.98 -1.75
CA PRO A 44 -2.78 2.04 -2.32
C PRO A 44 -4.18 2.11 -1.72
N SER A 45 -4.83 0.96 -1.54
CA SER A 45 -6.18 0.86 -0.95
C SER A 45 -6.21 1.35 0.50
N GLY A 46 -5.29 0.82 1.33
CA GLY A 46 -5.22 1.20 2.74
C GLY A 46 -4.86 2.66 2.96
N LEU A 47 -3.90 3.19 2.20
CA LEU A 47 -3.51 4.60 2.26
C LEU A 47 -4.66 5.54 1.86
N THR A 48 -5.36 5.22 0.76
CA THR A 48 -6.50 6.02 0.31
C THR A 48 -7.63 5.99 1.32
N ALA A 49 -8.01 4.81 1.80
CA ALA A 49 -9.04 4.68 2.82
C ALA A 49 -8.68 5.44 4.11
N SER A 50 -7.44 5.33 4.56
CA SER A 50 -6.93 6.03 5.74
C SER A 50 -7.02 7.55 5.59
N ALA A 51 -6.70 8.08 4.42
CA ALA A 51 -6.81 9.51 4.14
C ALA A 51 -8.26 10.00 4.25
N PHE A 52 -9.22 9.26 3.67
CA PHE A 52 -10.64 9.64 3.75
C PHE A 52 -11.24 9.46 5.14
N LEU A 53 -10.84 8.42 5.87
CA LEU A 53 -11.26 8.23 7.27
C LEU A 53 -10.72 9.37 8.16
N ALA A 54 -9.45 9.73 8.01
CA ALA A 54 -8.86 10.86 8.73
C ALA A 54 -9.53 12.19 8.37
N LYS A 55 -9.86 12.42 7.09
CA LYS A 55 -10.66 13.56 6.64
C LYS A 55 -12.03 13.61 7.32
N SER A 56 -12.61 12.45 7.62
CA SER A 56 -13.88 12.33 8.35
C SER A 56 -13.71 12.45 9.86
N GLY A 57 -12.54 12.82 10.37
CA GLY A 57 -12.27 13.03 11.78
C GLY A 57 -12.05 11.74 12.60
N ILE A 58 -11.97 10.61 11.95
CA ILE A 58 -11.80 9.28 12.58
C ILE A 58 -10.31 9.05 12.86
N LYS A 59 -9.98 8.46 14.02
CA LYS A 59 -8.62 8.02 14.35
C LYS A 59 -8.28 6.75 13.58
N VAL A 60 -7.19 6.77 12.82
CA VAL A 60 -6.79 5.66 11.96
C VAL A 60 -5.41 5.15 12.36
N THR A 61 -5.29 3.83 12.49
CA THR A 61 -4.02 3.12 12.63
C THR A 61 -3.84 2.14 11.47
N ILE A 62 -2.77 2.29 10.71
CA ILE A 62 -2.38 1.35 9.64
C ILE A 62 -1.44 0.30 10.26
N TYR A 63 -1.74 -0.97 10.02
CA TYR A 63 -0.87 -2.11 10.31
C TYR A 63 -0.27 -2.61 9.01
N GLU A 64 1.06 -2.55 8.89
CA GLU A 64 1.79 -2.93 7.68
C GLU A 64 2.80 -4.04 7.98
N LYS A 65 2.78 -5.10 7.16
CA LYS A 65 3.69 -6.26 7.34
C LYS A 65 5.16 -5.92 7.07
N TYR A 66 5.42 -4.91 6.23
CA TYR A 66 6.76 -4.44 5.92
C TYR A 66 7.19 -3.28 6.81
N SER A 67 8.46 -2.91 6.70
CA SER A 67 9.04 -1.70 7.31
C SER A 67 8.77 -0.42 6.51
N TYR A 68 7.94 -0.47 5.49
CA TYR A 68 7.59 0.64 4.60
C TYR A 68 6.16 0.54 4.09
N LEU A 69 5.57 1.70 3.76
CA LEU A 69 4.26 1.80 3.13
C LEU A 69 4.37 1.88 1.61
N GLY A 70 3.25 1.68 0.93
CA GLY A 70 3.10 1.85 -0.51
C GLY A 70 2.80 0.56 -1.26
N GLY A 71 3.07 -0.61 -0.66
CA GLY A 71 2.75 -1.91 -1.25
C GLY A 71 3.27 -2.02 -2.68
N LEU A 72 2.40 -2.41 -3.62
CA LEU A 72 2.73 -2.58 -5.04
C LEU A 72 3.37 -1.35 -5.69
N LEU A 73 3.08 -0.14 -5.23
CA LEU A 73 3.70 1.09 -5.74
C LEU A 73 5.21 1.13 -5.47
N ILE A 74 5.67 0.43 -4.44
CA ILE A 74 7.08 0.37 -4.05
C ILE A 74 7.77 -0.85 -4.67
N TYR A 75 7.27 -2.07 -4.42
CA TYR A 75 7.97 -3.27 -4.84
C TYR A 75 7.59 -3.77 -6.25
N GLY A 76 6.38 -3.47 -6.74
CA GLY A 76 5.87 -4.07 -7.98
C GLY A 76 6.05 -3.19 -9.22
N ILE A 77 5.91 -1.87 -9.10
CA ILE A 77 6.05 -0.96 -10.26
C ILE A 77 7.52 -0.54 -10.40
N PRO A 78 8.16 -0.70 -11.56
CA PRO A 78 9.55 -0.31 -11.77
C PRO A 78 9.78 1.19 -11.56
N GLU A 79 11.00 1.55 -11.08
CA GLU A 79 11.42 2.93 -10.80
C GLU A 79 11.25 3.87 -12.00
N PHE A 80 11.59 3.40 -13.21
CA PHE A 80 11.47 4.21 -14.43
C PHE A 80 10.02 4.53 -14.81
N ARG A 81 9.04 3.78 -14.31
CA ARG A 81 7.61 4.01 -14.50
C ARG A 81 7.00 4.88 -13.42
N LEU A 82 7.41 4.67 -12.19
CA LEU A 82 6.91 5.37 -11.01
C LEU A 82 8.07 5.63 -10.05
N PRO A 83 8.65 6.83 -10.06
CA PRO A 83 9.73 7.21 -9.16
C PRO A 83 9.32 7.03 -7.70
N LYS A 84 10.12 6.28 -6.93
CA LYS A 84 9.78 5.97 -5.54
C LYS A 84 9.80 7.19 -4.62
N GLN A 85 10.53 8.22 -5.01
CA GLN A 85 10.52 9.49 -4.29
C GLN A 85 9.14 10.16 -4.34
N GLU A 86 8.45 10.13 -5.49
CA GLU A 86 7.11 10.71 -5.63
C GLU A 86 6.08 9.91 -4.82
N VAL A 87 6.20 8.58 -4.81
CA VAL A 87 5.38 7.73 -3.94
C VAL A 87 5.58 8.08 -2.47
N LYS A 88 6.83 8.23 -2.03
CA LYS A 88 7.15 8.60 -0.64
C LYS A 88 6.62 9.98 -0.26
N LYS A 89 6.73 10.98 -1.14
CA LYS A 89 6.15 12.31 -0.92
C LYS A 89 4.63 12.22 -0.73
N THR A 90 3.95 11.46 -1.59
CA THR A 90 2.49 11.25 -1.50
C THR A 90 2.12 10.57 -0.18
N ILE A 91 2.84 9.51 0.20
CA ILE A 91 2.61 8.81 1.48
C ILE A 91 2.79 9.78 2.66
N ASN A 92 3.87 10.54 2.70
CA ASN A 92 4.13 11.50 3.77
C ASN A 92 3.01 12.54 3.88
N ASN A 93 2.52 13.05 2.75
CA ASN A 93 1.39 13.98 2.71
C ASN A 93 0.11 13.37 3.30
N ILE A 94 -0.12 12.08 3.08
CA ILE A 94 -1.23 11.33 3.70
C ILE A 94 -1.02 11.20 5.22
N LEU A 95 0.20 10.85 5.65
CA LEU A 95 0.50 10.66 7.07
C LEU A 95 0.40 11.96 7.89
N GLU A 96 0.62 13.12 7.27
CA GLU A 96 0.40 14.44 7.89
C GLU A 96 -1.04 14.66 8.37
N LEU A 97 -2.01 13.86 7.90
CA LEU A 97 -3.38 13.87 8.41
C LEU A 97 -3.52 13.33 9.84
N GLY A 98 -2.44 12.84 10.45
CA GLY A 98 -2.41 12.29 11.81
C GLY A 98 -2.70 10.80 11.86
N ILE A 99 -2.40 10.07 10.80
CA ILE A 99 -2.57 8.62 10.71
C ILE A 99 -1.38 7.95 11.42
N GLU A 100 -1.68 7.05 12.35
CA GLU A 100 -0.68 6.21 13.02
C GLU A 100 -0.29 5.03 12.14
N VAL A 101 0.98 4.61 12.18
CA VAL A 101 1.46 3.44 11.44
C VAL A 101 2.22 2.50 12.36
N LYS A 102 1.83 1.24 12.36
CA LYS A 102 2.53 0.14 13.03
C LYS A 102 3.13 -0.77 11.97
N TYR A 103 4.45 -0.69 11.83
CA TYR A 103 5.22 -1.50 10.86
C TYR A 103 5.52 -2.89 11.39
N ASN A 104 5.89 -3.81 10.50
CA ASN A 104 6.26 -5.20 10.81
C ASN A 104 5.14 -5.94 11.54
N GLN A 105 3.88 -5.63 11.22
CA GLN A 105 2.68 -6.22 11.78
C GLN A 105 1.96 -7.03 10.71
N GLU A 106 2.03 -8.35 10.80
CA GLU A 106 1.43 -9.26 9.84
C GLU A 106 0.27 -10.02 10.46
N LEU A 107 -0.91 -9.87 9.87
CA LEU A 107 -2.13 -10.55 10.31
C LEU A 107 -1.96 -12.08 10.23
N GLY A 108 -2.28 -12.76 11.33
CA GLY A 108 -2.11 -14.21 11.45
C GLY A 108 -0.71 -14.67 11.87
N LYS A 109 0.25 -13.73 12.09
CA LYS A 109 1.55 -14.05 12.67
C LYS A 109 1.76 -13.37 14.02
N ASN A 110 1.88 -12.05 14.03
CA ASN A 110 2.11 -11.24 15.21
C ASN A 110 1.03 -10.16 15.41
N LEU A 111 0.00 -10.20 14.60
CA LEU A 111 -1.21 -9.38 14.71
C LEU A 111 -2.43 -10.30 14.66
N ASN A 112 -3.29 -10.19 15.68
CA ASN A 112 -4.48 -11.00 15.79
C ASN A 112 -5.73 -10.16 15.46
N LEU A 113 -6.67 -10.75 14.71
CA LEU A 113 -7.91 -10.09 14.33
C LEU A 113 -8.85 -9.87 15.51
N GLU A 114 -8.90 -10.82 16.45
CA GLU A 114 -9.78 -10.70 17.61
C GLU A 114 -9.35 -9.54 18.53
N ASP A 115 -8.04 -9.39 18.77
CA ASP A 115 -7.50 -8.27 19.55
C ASP A 115 -7.86 -6.92 18.91
N LEU A 116 -7.83 -6.84 17.57
CA LEU A 116 -8.22 -5.63 16.86
C LEU A 116 -9.72 -5.33 16.97
N LYS A 117 -10.58 -6.35 17.02
CA LYS A 117 -12.03 -6.16 17.21
C LYS A 117 -12.38 -5.59 18.58
N GLU A 118 -11.56 -5.86 19.59
CA GLU A 118 -11.74 -5.30 20.93
C GLU A 118 -11.25 -3.84 21.01
N GLU A 119 -10.23 -3.48 20.20
CA GLU A 119 -9.59 -2.17 20.25
C GLU A 119 -10.21 -1.14 19.28
N TYR A 120 -10.80 -1.58 18.18
CA TYR A 120 -11.27 -0.71 17.09
C TYR A 120 -12.75 -0.90 16.78
N ASP A 121 -13.44 0.19 16.42
CA ASP A 121 -14.86 0.16 16.02
C ASP A 121 -15.07 -0.51 14.65
N ALA A 122 -14.04 -0.48 13.79
CA ALA A 122 -14.05 -1.14 12.49
C ALA A 122 -12.64 -1.51 12.03
N ILE A 123 -12.57 -2.55 11.18
CA ILE A 123 -11.33 -3.02 10.58
C ILE A 123 -11.50 -3.05 9.07
N LEU A 124 -10.58 -2.41 8.35
CA LEU A 124 -10.51 -2.44 6.90
C LEU A 124 -9.38 -3.38 6.46
N LEU A 125 -9.71 -4.36 5.62
CA LEU A 125 -8.75 -5.31 5.07
C LEU A 125 -8.27 -4.82 3.70
N GLY A 126 -7.04 -4.31 3.65
CA GLY A 126 -6.41 -3.74 2.45
C GLY A 126 -5.04 -4.35 2.13
N PHE A 127 -4.81 -5.62 2.48
CA PHE A 127 -3.51 -6.29 2.39
C PHE A 127 -3.11 -6.75 0.97
N GLY A 128 -3.95 -6.52 -0.03
CA GLY A 128 -3.65 -6.82 -1.43
C GLY A 128 -3.76 -8.30 -1.80
N ALA A 129 -3.29 -8.64 -3.01
CA ALA A 129 -3.31 -9.99 -3.58
C ALA A 129 -1.89 -10.37 -4.05
N ASN A 130 -0.96 -10.55 -3.11
CA ASN A 130 0.46 -10.76 -3.41
C ASN A 130 0.81 -12.19 -3.80
N VAL A 131 -0.06 -13.16 -3.48
CA VAL A 131 0.17 -14.56 -3.82
C VAL A 131 -0.07 -14.78 -5.31
N SER A 132 0.93 -15.33 -5.99
CA SER A 132 0.80 -15.67 -7.40
C SER A 132 -0.25 -16.75 -7.62
N CYS A 133 -1.13 -16.53 -8.61
CA CYS A 133 -2.08 -17.55 -9.03
C CYS A 133 -1.34 -18.71 -9.69
N LYS A 134 -1.72 -19.92 -9.34
CA LYS A 134 -1.21 -21.14 -9.97
C LYS A 134 -2.02 -21.46 -11.23
N MET A 135 -1.34 -21.99 -12.24
CA MET A 135 -1.97 -22.42 -13.49
C MET A 135 -2.60 -23.82 -13.37
N GLY A 136 -2.15 -24.62 -12.40
CA GLY A 136 -2.62 -25.98 -12.20
C GLY A 136 -2.14 -26.97 -13.27
N VAL A 137 -1.00 -26.70 -13.89
CA VAL A 137 -0.40 -27.56 -14.92
C VAL A 137 0.74 -28.43 -14.35
N GLU A 138 1.00 -29.53 -15.04
CA GLU A 138 2.15 -30.38 -14.71
C GLU A 138 3.46 -29.58 -14.87
N GLY A 139 4.38 -29.76 -13.93
CA GLY A 139 5.67 -29.06 -13.93
C GLY A 139 5.67 -27.70 -13.23
N GLU A 140 4.53 -27.15 -12.82
CA GLU A 140 4.44 -25.84 -12.16
C GLU A 140 5.26 -25.74 -10.84
N LYS A 141 5.55 -26.89 -10.21
CA LYS A 141 6.32 -26.95 -8.96
C LYS A 141 7.80 -27.25 -9.18
N LEU A 142 8.26 -27.36 -10.43
CA LEU A 142 9.66 -27.63 -10.73
C LEU A 142 10.56 -26.46 -10.35
N GLN A 143 11.82 -26.79 -10.08
CA GLN A 143 12.86 -25.79 -9.86
C GLN A 143 13.01 -24.93 -11.12
N GLY A 144 13.07 -23.60 -10.96
CA GLY A 144 13.14 -22.65 -12.08
C GLY A 144 11.77 -22.12 -12.53
N VAL A 145 10.66 -22.58 -11.95
CA VAL A 145 9.33 -22.00 -12.15
C VAL A 145 9.04 -21.01 -11.01
N PHE A 146 8.77 -19.77 -11.36
CA PHE A 146 8.57 -18.68 -10.41
C PHE A 146 7.23 -17.99 -10.63
N GLY A 147 6.59 -17.57 -9.55
CA GLY A 147 5.46 -16.66 -9.59
C GLY A 147 5.93 -15.22 -9.82
N GLY A 148 5.38 -14.53 -10.82
CA GLY A 148 5.81 -13.18 -11.16
C GLY A 148 5.67 -12.17 -10.01
N ASN A 149 4.59 -12.25 -9.23
CA ASN A 149 4.40 -11.39 -8.06
C ASN A 149 5.50 -11.60 -7.00
N GLU A 150 5.92 -12.84 -6.79
CA GLU A 150 6.97 -13.19 -5.82
C GLU A 150 8.33 -12.65 -6.25
N LEU A 151 8.64 -12.74 -7.55
CA LEU A 151 9.88 -12.16 -8.09
C LEU A 151 9.92 -10.64 -7.88
N LEU A 152 8.82 -9.93 -8.14
CA LEU A 152 8.71 -8.49 -7.93
C LEU A 152 8.80 -8.11 -6.44
N GLU A 153 8.05 -8.81 -5.59
CA GLU A 153 7.94 -8.49 -4.16
C GLU A 153 9.27 -8.63 -3.43
N TYR A 154 10.00 -9.71 -3.72
CA TYR A 154 11.25 -10.00 -3.02
C TYR A 154 12.50 -9.56 -3.77
N ASN A 155 12.36 -9.05 -5.00
CA ASN A 155 13.47 -8.70 -5.91
C ASN A 155 14.51 -9.83 -6.02
N ARG A 156 14.04 -11.07 -6.04
CA ARG A 156 14.88 -12.29 -6.06
C ARG A 156 14.95 -12.88 -7.47
N HIS A 157 15.35 -12.05 -8.42
CA HIS A 157 15.52 -12.50 -9.79
C HIS A 157 16.79 -13.37 -9.92
N PRO A 158 16.70 -14.56 -10.53
CA PRO A 158 17.87 -15.30 -10.94
C PRO A 158 18.72 -14.51 -11.94
N ASN A 159 19.99 -14.89 -12.09
CA ASN A 159 20.78 -14.37 -13.19
C ASN A 159 20.38 -15.11 -14.47
N TYR A 160 19.63 -14.45 -15.33
CA TYR A 160 19.11 -15.02 -16.58
C TYR A 160 20.12 -15.05 -17.74
N LYS A 161 21.34 -14.56 -17.54
CA LYS A 161 22.36 -14.49 -18.62
C LYS A 161 22.68 -15.89 -19.16
N GLY A 162 22.46 -16.08 -20.46
CA GLY A 162 22.69 -17.36 -21.14
C GLY A 162 21.63 -18.43 -20.90
N MET A 163 20.46 -18.05 -20.33
CA MET A 163 19.33 -18.95 -20.15
C MET A 163 18.23 -18.68 -21.18
N ASP A 164 17.52 -19.73 -21.57
CA ASP A 164 16.26 -19.62 -22.26
C ASP A 164 15.16 -19.42 -21.21
N VAL A 165 14.41 -18.32 -21.30
CA VAL A 165 13.37 -17.96 -20.35
C VAL A 165 12.01 -17.88 -21.04
N ALA A 166 11.05 -18.63 -20.55
CA ALA A 166 9.66 -18.53 -20.98
C ALA A 166 8.87 -17.68 -19.99
N VAL A 167 8.17 -16.66 -20.49
CA VAL A 167 7.23 -15.85 -19.71
C VAL A 167 5.82 -16.20 -20.14
N ILE A 168 5.01 -16.66 -19.18
CA ILE A 168 3.63 -17.08 -19.44
C ILE A 168 2.68 -16.01 -18.95
N GLY A 169 2.03 -15.33 -19.91
CA GLY A 169 1.12 -14.22 -19.68
C GLY A 169 1.56 -12.96 -20.44
N GLY A 170 0.64 -12.02 -20.60
CA GLY A 170 0.85 -10.74 -21.29
C GLY A 170 0.37 -9.54 -20.47
N GLY A 171 0.16 -9.71 -19.17
CA GLY A 171 -0.21 -8.62 -18.26
C GLY A 171 0.98 -7.80 -17.78
N ASN A 172 0.69 -6.73 -17.03
CA ASN A 172 1.71 -5.79 -16.53
C ASN A 172 2.84 -6.43 -15.69
N VAL A 173 2.58 -7.59 -15.07
CA VAL A 173 3.58 -8.33 -14.30
C VAL A 173 4.54 -9.10 -15.21
N ALA A 174 4.05 -9.55 -16.37
CA ALA A 174 4.82 -10.33 -17.34
C ALA A 174 5.68 -9.47 -18.26
N MET A 175 5.29 -8.24 -18.52
CA MET A 175 6.01 -7.26 -19.36
C MET A 175 6.99 -6.43 -18.54
#